data_25f2e012d4987f6f0f0ff8b7a1b492a0
#
_entry.id   25f2e012d4987f6f0f0ff8b7a1b492a0
#
_cell.length_a   1.000
_cell.length_b   1.000
_cell.length_c   1.000
_cell.angle_alpha   90.00
_cell.angle_beta   90.00
_cell.angle_gamma   90.00
#
_symmetry.space_group_name_H-M   'P 1'
#
loop_
_entity.id
_entity.type
_entity.pdbx_description
1 polymer ?
#
loop_
_entity_poly.entity_id
_entity_poly.type
_entity_poly.pdbx_seq_one_letter_code
_entity_poly.pdbx_strand_id
1 'polypeptide(L)'
;FTAMVGGATGALLMNPSGLTGGASGAVFGLMAAAAVGFQQRGVNPMRTGIGATLMLNLLITFAIPGISIGGHLGGAQVGGVIGYAMLEPKWQRDAPWIAWVAPVICIASSLLFISTF
;
A
#
# COMPACT_ATOMS: atom_id res chain seq x y z
N PHE A 1 6.77 -2.16 -6.33
CA PHE A 1 6.69 -1.05 -7.29
C PHE A 1 5.32 -0.37 -7.24
N THR A 2 4.23 -1.10 -7.36
CA THR A 2 2.86 -0.54 -7.34
C THR A 2 2.59 0.29 -6.08
N ALA A 3 2.95 -0.22 -4.91
CA ALA A 3 2.80 0.50 -3.65
C ALA A 3 3.70 1.75 -3.55
N MET A 4 4.87 1.71 -4.17
CA MET A 4 5.75 2.87 -4.25
C MET A 4 5.11 3.99 -5.08
N VAL A 5 4.55 3.65 -6.23
CA VAL A 5 3.84 4.62 -7.09
C VAL A 5 2.57 5.14 -6.41
N GLY A 6 1.81 4.26 -5.74
CA GLY A 6 0.65 4.65 -4.94
C GLY A 6 1.01 5.57 -3.78
N GLY A 7 2.14 5.30 -3.13
CA GLY A 7 2.68 6.18 -2.08
C GLY A 7 3.05 7.57 -2.61
N ALA A 8 3.69 7.64 -3.78
CA ALA A 8 4.00 8.91 -4.43
C ALA A 8 2.72 9.70 -4.78
N THR A 9 1.70 9.02 -5.29
CA THR A 9 0.39 9.62 -5.57
C THR A 9 -0.25 10.19 -4.29
N GLY A 10 -0.27 9.42 -3.21
CA GLY A 10 -0.79 9.86 -1.92
C GLY A 10 -0.02 11.05 -1.35
N ALA A 11 1.30 11.05 -1.51
CA ALA A 11 2.14 12.17 -1.09
C ALA A 11 1.82 13.46 -1.85
N LEU A 12 1.66 13.37 -3.17
CA LEU A 12 1.29 14.51 -4.01
C LEU A 12 -0.10 15.07 -3.68
N LEU A 13 -1.06 14.19 -3.35
CA LEU A 13 -2.40 14.61 -2.96
C LEU A 13 -2.41 15.43 -1.67
N MET A 14 -1.55 15.09 -0.72
CA MET A 14 -1.52 15.75 0.59
C MET A 14 -0.52 16.91 0.67
N ASN A 15 0.57 16.83 -0.06
CA ASN A 15 1.60 17.87 -0.08
C ASN A 15 2.36 17.89 -1.42
N PRO A 16 1.81 18.56 -2.44
CA PRO A 16 2.39 18.57 -3.79
C PRO A 16 3.82 19.14 -3.87
N SER A 17 4.16 20.05 -2.98
CA SER A 17 5.48 20.72 -2.95
C SER A 17 6.47 20.07 -1.99
N GLY A 18 6.07 19.03 -1.27
CA GLY A 18 6.92 18.35 -0.29
C GLY A 18 7.86 17.34 -0.95
N LEU A 19 9.08 17.25 -0.42
CA LEU A 19 10.00 16.18 -0.76
C LEU A 19 9.55 14.89 -0.07
N THR A 20 9.39 13.81 -0.84
CA THR A 20 8.97 12.52 -0.30
C THR A 20 9.89 11.41 -0.79
N GLY A 21 10.20 10.48 0.12
CA GLY A 21 10.90 9.25 -0.22
C GLY A 21 9.91 8.17 -0.66
N GLY A 22 10.08 7.65 -1.89
CA GLY A 22 9.18 6.62 -2.43
C GLY A 22 9.32 5.25 -1.77
N ALA A 23 10.50 4.93 -1.25
CA ALA A 23 10.79 3.62 -0.68
C ALA A 23 9.95 3.29 0.56
N SER A 24 9.67 4.28 1.43
CA SER A 24 8.86 4.05 2.63
C SER A 24 7.40 3.70 2.29
N GLY A 25 6.84 4.32 1.25
CA GLY A 25 5.51 3.95 0.75
C GLY A 25 5.45 2.50 0.27
N ALA A 26 6.51 2.02 -0.38
CA ALA A 26 6.61 0.62 -0.79
C ALA A 26 6.64 -0.34 0.42
N VAL A 27 7.38 0.01 1.47
CA VAL A 27 7.43 -0.79 2.72
C VAL A 27 6.06 -0.86 3.38
N PHE A 28 5.36 0.27 3.50
CA PHE A 28 3.99 0.29 4.01
C PHE A 28 3.03 -0.55 3.16
N GLY A 29 3.19 -0.50 1.84
CA GLY A 29 2.41 -1.32 0.94
C GLY A 29 2.65 -2.81 1.11
N LEU A 30 3.90 -3.22 1.30
CA LEU A 30 4.24 -4.62 1.57
C LEU A 30 3.67 -5.11 2.90
N MET A 31 3.76 -4.28 3.95
CA MET A 31 3.18 -4.62 5.26
C MET A 31 1.65 -4.74 5.18
N ALA A 32 0.99 -3.83 4.48
CA ALA A 32 -0.46 -3.89 4.29
C ALA A 32 -0.87 -5.11 3.46
N ALA A 33 -0.16 -5.42 2.38
CA ALA A 33 -0.39 -6.60 1.57
C ALA A 33 -0.23 -7.89 2.38
N ALA A 34 0.81 -7.98 3.20
CA ALA A 34 1.03 -9.13 4.08
C ALA A 34 -0.09 -9.27 5.11
N ALA A 35 -0.53 -8.17 5.72
CA ALA A 35 -1.64 -8.18 6.69
C ALA A 35 -2.94 -8.68 6.04
N VAL A 36 -3.26 -8.20 4.85
CA VAL A 36 -4.42 -8.65 4.07
C VAL A 36 -4.29 -10.14 3.71
N GLY A 37 -3.10 -10.57 3.26
CA GLY A 37 -2.84 -11.97 2.93
C GLY A 37 -3.04 -12.93 4.10
N PHE A 38 -2.61 -12.54 5.29
CA PHE A 38 -2.87 -13.31 6.53
C PHE A 38 -4.38 -13.37 6.82
N GLN A 39 -5.05 -12.23 6.75
CA GLN A 39 -6.49 -12.16 7.02
C GLN A 39 -7.31 -13.04 6.06
N GLN A 40 -6.96 -13.06 4.78
CA GLN A 40 -7.59 -13.93 3.78
C GLN A 40 -7.42 -15.42 4.09
N ARG A 41 -6.38 -15.78 4.84
CA ARG A 41 -6.09 -17.17 5.26
C ARG A 41 -6.59 -17.49 6.66
N GLY A 42 -7.42 -16.64 7.24
CA GLY A 42 -7.98 -16.85 8.57
C GLY A 42 -7.00 -16.57 9.71
N VAL A 43 -5.84 -15.99 9.43
CA VAL A 43 -4.86 -15.62 10.44
C VAL A 43 -5.05 -14.14 10.80
N ASN A 44 -5.21 -13.85 12.10
CA ASN A 44 -5.30 -12.47 12.54
C ASN A 44 -3.93 -11.79 12.41
N PRO A 45 -3.80 -10.74 11.56
CA PRO A 45 -2.53 -10.04 11.36
C PRO A 45 -1.94 -9.46 12.65
N MET A 46 -2.78 -9.08 13.62
CA MET A 46 -2.33 -8.55 14.92
C MET A 46 -1.62 -9.58 15.78
N ARG A 47 -1.83 -10.86 15.53
CA ARG A 47 -1.10 -11.96 16.18
C ARG A 47 0.24 -12.27 15.54
N THR A 48 0.49 -11.70 14.37
CA THR A 48 1.79 -11.73 13.69
C THR A 48 2.54 -10.44 13.99
N GLY A 49 3.85 -10.43 13.86
CA GLY A 49 4.64 -9.20 14.00
C GLY A 49 4.29 -8.12 12.98
N ILE A 50 3.70 -8.49 11.84
CA ILE A 50 3.33 -7.56 10.76
C ILE A 50 2.29 -6.54 11.22
N GLY A 51 1.20 -6.98 11.87
CA GLY A 51 0.15 -6.07 12.34
C GLY A 51 0.68 -5.06 13.35
N ALA A 52 1.43 -5.52 14.35
CA ALA A 52 2.04 -4.65 15.35
C ALA A 52 3.04 -3.67 14.72
N THR A 53 3.86 -4.13 13.78
CA THR A 53 4.84 -3.29 13.08
C THR A 53 4.15 -2.22 12.24
N LEU A 54 3.11 -2.59 11.49
CA LEU A 54 2.32 -1.64 10.70
C LEU A 54 1.69 -0.56 11.59
N MET A 55 1.06 -0.95 12.69
CA MET A 55 0.43 -0.02 13.63
C MET A 55 1.46 0.92 14.27
N LEU A 56 2.61 0.40 14.71
CA LEU A 56 3.68 1.21 15.26
C LEU A 56 4.19 2.24 14.25
N ASN A 57 4.43 1.82 13.02
CA ASN A 57 4.90 2.72 11.97
C ASN A 57 3.86 3.80 11.60
N LEU A 58 2.56 3.46 11.63
CA LEU A 58 1.50 4.45 11.46
C LEU A 58 1.50 5.47 12.60
N LEU A 59 1.64 5.03 13.84
CA LEU A 59 1.74 5.94 15.00
C LEU A 59 2.94 6.88 14.87
N ILE A 60 4.10 6.37 14.47
CA ILE A 60 5.30 7.17 14.23
C ILE A 60 5.05 8.17 13.09
N THR A 61 4.36 7.76 12.04
CA THR A 61 4.02 8.63 10.91
C THR A 61 3.21 9.85 11.33
N PHE A 62 2.25 9.68 12.24
CA PHE A 62 1.44 10.78 12.74
C PHE A 62 2.15 11.60 13.84
N ALA A 63 3.05 10.98 14.59
CA ALA A 63 3.71 11.61 15.74
C ALA A 63 4.92 12.47 15.34
N ILE A 64 5.63 12.14 14.26
CA ILE A 64 6.87 12.83 13.87
C ILE A 64 6.59 13.78 12.71
N PRO A 65 6.82 15.11 12.88
CA PRO A 65 6.71 16.09 11.81
C PRO A 65 7.72 15.78 10.68
N GLY A 66 7.33 16.05 9.43
CA GLY A 66 8.19 15.86 8.28
C GLY A 66 8.10 14.48 7.62
N ILE A 67 7.43 13.52 8.25
CA ILE A 67 7.15 12.23 7.62
C ILE A 67 5.94 12.38 6.68
N SER A 68 6.04 11.85 5.47
CA SER A 68 4.97 11.92 4.48
C SER A 68 3.80 11.00 4.85
N ILE A 69 2.78 11.57 5.48
CA ILE A 69 1.54 10.86 5.82
C ILE A 69 0.87 10.33 4.53
N GLY A 70 0.76 11.17 3.51
CA GLY A 70 0.17 10.80 2.23
C GLY A 70 0.93 9.66 1.54
N GLY A 71 2.26 9.69 1.59
CA GLY A 71 3.11 8.64 1.03
C GLY A 71 2.90 7.28 1.72
N HIS A 72 2.84 7.28 3.04
CA HIS A 72 2.65 6.06 3.82
C HIS A 72 1.24 5.50 3.67
N LEU A 73 0.21 6.35 3.80
CA LEU A 73 -1.18 5.92 3.65
C LEU A 73 -1.50 5.49 2.22
N GLY A 74 -1.01 6.23 1.21
CA GLY A 74 -1.18 5.86 -0.19
C GLY A 74 -0.51 4.53 -0.52
N GLY A 75 0.71 4.32 -0.05
CA GLY A 75 1.41 3.05 -0.19
C GLY A 75 0.67 1.89 0.48
N ALA A 76 0.21 2.09 1.71
CA ALA A 76 -0.54 1.09 2.46
C ALA A 76 -1.87 0.74 1.79
N GLN A 77 -2.62 1.73 1.32
CA GLN A 77 -3.89 1.50 0.63
C GLN A 77 -3.70 0.72 -0.66
N VAL A 78 -2.80 1.16 -1.52
CA VAL A 78 -2.51 0.48 -2.78
C VAL A 78 -1.96 -0.93 -2.53
N GLY A 79 -1.03 -1.07 -1.60
CA GLY A 79 -0.49 -2.37 -1.23
C GLY A 79 -1.54 -3.32 -0.66
N GLY A 80 -2.47 -2.80 0.17
CA GLY A 80 -3.59 -3.58 0.70
C GLY A 80 -4.54 -4.08 -0.39
N VAL A 81 -4.92 -3.21 -1.32
CA VAL A 81 -5.82 -3.56 -2.44
C VAL A 81 -5.15 -4.57 -3.37
N ILE A 82 -3.90 -4.34 -3.76
CA ILE A 82 -3.16 -5.25 -4.63
C ILE A 82 -2.89 -6.57 -3.91
N GLY A 83 -2.54 -6.53 -2.62
CA GLY A 83 -2.37 -7.73 -1.80
C GLY A 83 -3.63 -8.56 -1.73
N TYR A 84 -4.79 -7.93 -1.56
CA TYR A 84 -6.08 -8.60 -1.61
C TYR A 84 -6.28 -9.35 -2.92
N ALA A 85 -6.02 -8.70 -4.05
CA ALA A 85 -6.21 -9.28 -5.36
C ALA A 85 -5.19 -10.39 -5.69
N MET A 86 -3.91 -10.19 -5.34
CA MET A 86 -2.82 -11.09 -5.73
C MET A 86 -2.63 -12.27 -4.77
N LEU A 87 -2.84 -12.04 -3.47
CA LEU A 87 -2.59 -13.04 -2.43
C LEU A 87 -3.82 -13.85 -2.05
N GLU A 88 -4.97 -13.57 -2.69
CA GLU A 88 -6.20 -14.31 -2.47
C GLU A 88 -5.96 -15.81 -2.71
N PRO A 89 -6.34 -16.67 -1.75
CA PRO A 89 -6.20 -18.12 -1.92
C PRO A 89 -6.93 -18.62 -3.16
N LYS A 90 -6.34 -19.58 -3.86
CA LYS A 90 -6.90 -20.11 -5.12
C LYS A 90 -8.34 -20.63 -4.98
N TRP A 91 -8.69 -21.16 -3.82
CA TRP A 91 -10.04 -21.67 -3.55
C TRP A 91 -11.11 -20.60 -3.35
N GLN A 92 -10.71 -19.34 -3.16
CA GLN A 92 -11.61 -18.19 -3.04
C GLN A 92 -11.63 -17.32 -4.30
N ARG A 93 -10.77 -17.63 -5.26
CA ARG A 93 -10.52 -16.77 -6.42
C ARG A 93 -11.52 -17.04 -7.54
N ASP A 94 -12.47 -16.12 -7.71
CA ASP A 94 -13.47 -16.19 -8.80
C ASP A 94 -12.92 -15.67 -10.13
N ALA A 95 -11.99 -14.69 -10.09
CA ALA A 95 -11.41 -14.07 -11.27
C ALA A 95 -9.88 -13.95 -11.13
N PRO A 96 -9.12 -15.01 -11.43
CA PRO A 96 -7.68 -15.03 -11.22
C PRO A 96 -6.89 -14.02 -12.06
N TRP A 97 -7.46 -13.53 -13.15
CA TRP A 97 -6.85 -12.51 -13.99
C TRP A 97 -6.73 -11.15 -13.27
N ILE A 98 -7.54 -10.88 -12.25
CA ILE A 98 -7.47 -9.66 -11.45
C ILE A 98 -6.10 -9.51 -10.78
N ALA A 99 -5.47 -10.62 -10.38
CA ALA A 99 -4.15 -10.62 -9.78
C ALA A 99 -3.07 -9.99 -10.69
N TRP A 100 -3.25 -10.09 -12.00
CA TRP A 100 -2.33 -9.55 -12.98
C TRP A 100 -2.74 -8.16 -13.48
N VAL A 101 -4.04 -7.93 -13.62
CA VAL A 101 -4.58 -6.68 -14.19
C VAL A 101 -4.61 -5.56 -13.15
N ALA A 102 -4.96 -5.86 -11.90
CA ALA A 102 -5.09 -4.84 -10.86
C ALA A 102 -3.79 -4.05 -10.62
N PRO A 103 -2.59 -4.66 -10.51
CA PRO A 103 -1.35 -3.90 -10.37
C PRO A 103 -1.09 -2.98 -11.57
N VAL A 104 -1.36 -3.46 -12.77
CA VAL A 104 -1.14 -2.67 -14.01
C VAL A 104 -2.06 -1.46 -14.03
N ILE A 105 -3.33 -1.61 -13.72
CA ILE A 105 -4.29 -0.51 -13.66
C ILE A 105 -3.89 0.50 -12.58
N CYS A 106 -3.50 0.05 -11.39
CA CYS A 106 -3.07 0.93 -10.31
C CYS A 106 -1.81 1.72 -10.68
N ILE A 107 -0.84 1.07 -11.31
CA ILE A 107 0.38 1.75 -11.78
C ILE A 107 0.03 2.75 -12.85
N ALA A 108 -0.72 2.37 -13.86
CA ALA A 108 -1.09 3.24 -14.98
C ALA A 108 -1.87 4.47 -14.51
N SER A 109 -2.87 4.28 -13.66
CA SER A 109 -3.68 5.39 -13.12
C SER A 109 -2.86 6.32 -12.23
N SER A 110 -1.97 5.77 -11.40
CA SER A 110 -1.10 6.57 -10.55
C SER A 110 -0.07 7.36 -11.35
N LEU A 111 0.53 6.76 -12.37
CA LEU A 111 1.48 7.46 -13.25
C LEU A 111 0.78 8.56 -14.06
N LEU A 112 -0.42 8.28 -14.55
CA LEU A 112 -1.22 9.30 -15.24
C LEU A 112 -1.52 10.48 -14.31
N PHE A 113 -1.93 10.21 -13.08
CA PHE A 113 -2.17 11.26 -12.08
C PHE A 113 -0.91 12.07 -11.79
N ILE A 114 0.23 11.39 -11.53
CA ILE A 114 1.51 12.06 -11.27
C ILE A 114 1.93 12.94 -12.46
N SER A 115 1.68 12.51 -13.70
CA SER A 115 2.04 13.27 -14.90
C SER A 115 1.26 14.58 -15.05
N THR A 116 0.17 14.75 -14.32
CA THR A 116 -0.64 16.01 -14.33
C THR A 116 -0.05 17.10 -13.43
N PHE A 117 0.91 16.75 -12.58
CA PHE A 117 1.64 17.71 -11.74
C PHE A 117 2.93 18.16 -12.44
#